data_68ec48be518242ec6cdd9e504df9ece3
#
_entry.id   68ec48be518242ec6cdd9e504df9ece3
#
_cell.length_a   1.000
_cell.length_b   1.000
_cell.length_c   1.000
_cell.angle_alpha   90.00
_cell.angle_beta   90.00
_cell.angle_gamma   90.00
#
_symmetry.space_group_name_H-M   'P 1'
#
loop_
_entity.id
_entity.type
_entity.pdbx_description
1 polymer ?
#
loop_
_entity_poly.entity_id
_entity_poly.type
_entity_poly.pdbx_seq_one_letter_code
_entity_poly.pdbx_strand_id
1 'polypeptide(L)'
;MIRVVLDTNILISALLHSQGMPARTLLISLAGITAQLCVSGDIYAEYDEVIRRPKFNRSEPVIDQTLRAIRQNGFWVKPSEKVRACSDPDDDIFLECAQAARAHCVVTGNLKHFPVRWADAKIVTARQFVETMAEIREDLR
;
A
#
# COMPACT_ATOMS: atom_id res chain seq x y z
N MET A 1 2.71 -8.72 -13.33
CA MET A 1 2.08 -7.62 -12.55
C MET A 1 3.06 -7.05 -11.54
N ILE A 2 3.01 -5.77 -11.34
CA ILE A 2 3.80 -5.11 -10.30
C ILE A 2 3.15 -5.37 -8.94
N ARG A 3 3.89 -5.97 -8.03
CA ARG A 3 3.41 -6.16 -6.65
C ARG A 3 3.77 -4.95 -5.81
N VAL A 4 2.79 -4.41 -5.10
CA VAL A 4 2.90 -3.15 -4.37
C VAL A 4 2.40 -3.29 -2.95
N VAL A 5 3.11 -2.68 -2.00
CA VAL A 5 2.69 -2.55 -0.62
C VAL A 5 2.37 -1.08 -0.37
N LEU A 6 1.23 -0.80 0.26
CA LEU A 6 0.81 0.57 0.58
C LEU A 6 0.92 0.82 2.08
N ASP A 7 1.68 1.86 2.44
CA ASP A 7 1.69 2.39 3.80
C ASP A 7 0.27 2.88 4.15
N THR A 8 -0.11 2.76 5.41
CA THR A 8 -1.47 3.10 5.86
C THR A 8 -1.86 4.53 5.51
N ASN A 9 -0.93 5.48 5.55
CA ASN A 9 -1.25 6.86 5.21
C ASN A 9 -1.69 7.04 3.74
N ILE A 10 -1.24 6.17 2.84
CA ILE A 10 -1.70 6.18 1.44
C ILE A 10 -3.18 5.77 1.39
N LEU A 11 -3.55 4.72 2.11
CA LEU A 11 -4.95 4.28 2.19
C LEU A 11 -5.86 5.39 2.72
N ILE A 12 -5.46 6.02 3.81
CA ILE A 12 -6.24 7.09 4.43
C ILE A 12 -6.35 8.30 3.49
N SER A 13 -5.24 8.73 2.90
CA SER A 13 -5.25 9.85 1.95
C SER A 13 -6.15 9.55 0.73
N ALA A 14 -6.16 8.30 0.27
CA ALA A 14 -7.03 7.88 -0.83
C ALA A 14 -8.50 8.09 -0.49
N LEU A 15 -8.90 7.80 0.74
CA LEU A 15 -10.28 7.94 1.18
C LEU A 15 -10.67 9.40 1.45
N LEU A 16 -9.71 10.23 1.85
CA LEU A 16 -9.96 11.63 2.15
C LEU A 16 -9.94 12.53 0.91
N HIS A 17 -9.21 12.12 -0.14
CA HIS A 17 -8.98 12.94 -1.33
C HIS A 17 -9.15 12.08 -2.59
N SER A 18 -10.40 11.92 -3.05
CA SER A 18 -10.75 11.01 -4.14
C SER A 18 -10.10 11.35 -5.50
N GLN A 19 -9.62 12.59 -5.67
CA GLN A 19 -8.98 13.03 -6.91
C GLN A 19 -7.45 13.04 -6.83
N GLY A 20 -6.89 12.64 -5.68
CA GLY A 20 -5.45 12.70 -5.47
C GLY A 20 -4.69 11.50 -5.98
N MET A 21 -3.36 11.57 -5.94
CA MET A 21 -2.48 10.49 -6.33
C MET A 21 -2.62 9.24 -5.44
N PRO A 22 -2.81 9.36 -4.11
CA PRO A 22 -3.07 8.18 -3.29
C PRO A 22 -4.32 7.41 -3.71
N ALA A 23 -5.40 8.10 -4.08
CA ALA A 23 -6.63 7.44 -4.55
C ALA A 23 -6.38 6.67 -5.86
N ARG A 24 -5.63 7.25 -6.78
CA ARG A 24 -5.24 6.58 -8.02
C ARG A 24 -4.37 5.36 -7.74
N THR A 25 -3.42 5.50 -6.81
CA THR A 25 -2.55 4.40 -6.39
C THR A 25 -3.39 3.23 -5.85
N LEU A 26 -4.36 3.52 -4.99
CA LEU A 26 -5.23 2.49 -4.43
C LEU A 26 -6.04 1.78 -5.51
N LEU A 27 -6.65 2.54 -6.42
CA LEU A 27 -7.44 1.96 -7.52
C LEU A 27 -6.60 1.06 -8.42
N ILE A 28 -5.42 1.51 -8.81
CA ILE A 28 -4.50 0.72 -9.64
C ILE A 28 -4.11 -0.57 -8.93
N SER A 29 -3.82 -0.48 -7.62
CA SER A 29 -3.38 -1.61 -6.82
C SER A 29 -4.48 -2.65 -6.61
N LEU A 30 -5.74 -2.21 -6.54
CA LEU A 30 -6.89 -3.10 -6.36
C LEU A 30 -7.43 -3.68 -7.67
N ALA A 31 -7.18 -3.01 -8.80
CA ALA A 31 -7.71 -3.44 -10.10
C ALA A 31 -7.11 -4.76 -10.59
N GLY A 32 -5.86 -5.07 -10.22
CA GLY A 32 -5.21 -6.32 -10.58
C GLY A 32 -4.92 -6.47 -12.08
N ILE A 33 -4.74 -5.34 -12.79
CA ILE A 33 -4.42 -5.34 -14.22
C ILE A 33 -2.92 -5.18 -14.44
N THR A 34 -2.35 -4.06 -13.96
CA THR A 34 -0.91 -3.79 -14.07
C THR A 34 -0.20 -3.93 -12.74
N ALA A 35 -0.91 -3.80 -11.65
CA ALA A 35 -0.38 -3.92 -10.30
C ALA A 35 -1.31 -4.74 -9.42
N GLN A 36 -0.76 -5.28 -8.34
CA GLN A 36 -1.50 -6.04 -7.35
C GLN A 36 -1.07 -5.63 -5.96
N LEU A 37 -2.04 -5.30 -5.11
CA LEU A 37 -1.81 -4.98 -3.72
C LEU A 37 -1.39 -6.22 -2.95
N CYS A 38 -0.27 -6.11 -2.21
CA CYS A 38 0.19 -7.15 -1.30
C CYS A 38 -0.20 -6.78 0.13
N VAL A 39 -0.67 -7.75 0.88
CA VAL A 39 -1.20 -7.56 2.24
C VAL A 39 -0.70 -8.68 3.14
N SER A 40 -0.46 -8.34 4.41
CA SER A 40 -0.23 -9.32 5.48
C SER A 40 -1.30 -9.13 6.55
N GLY A 41 -1.39 -10.09 7.47
CA GLY A 41 -2.30 -9.97 8.62
C GLY A 41 -2.04 -8.72 9.45
N ASP A 42 -0.76 -8.41 9.69
CA ASP A 42 -0.38 -7.21 10.47
C ASP A 42 -0.78 -5.92 9.77
N ILE A 43 -0.54 -5.84 8.45
CA ILE A 43 -0.92 -4.66 7.68
C ILE A 43 -2.44 -4.50 7.67
N TYR A 44 -3.17 -5.58 7.44
CA TYR A 44 -4.64 -5.52 7.41
C TYR A 44 -5.20 -5.07 8.77
N ALA A 45 -4.65 -5.57 9.86
CA ALA A 45 -5.06 -5.17 11.20
C ALA A 45 -4.80 -3.68 11.43
N GLU A 46 -3.69 -3.15 10.95
CA GLU A 46 -3.41 -1.72 11.05
C GLU A 46 -4.37 -0.89 10.18
N TYR A 47 -4.64 -1.31 8.95
CA TYR A 47 -5.62 -0.64 8.10
C TYR A 47 -6.97 -0.56 8.80
N ASP A 48 -7.44 -1.68 9.35
CA ASP A 48 -8.74 -1.76 10.03
C ASP A 48 -8.81 -0.83 11.23
N GLU A 49 -7.75 -0.79 12.05
CA GLU A 49 -7.70 0.07 13.23
C GLU A 49 -7.68 1.55 12.84
N VAL A 50 -6.83 1.94 11.90
CA VAL A 50 -6.60 3.35 11.57
C VAL A 50 -7.79 3.94 10.80
N ILE A 51 -8.38 3.19 9.86
CA ILE A 51 -9.50 3.69 9.05
C ILE A 51 -10.72 4.04 9.90
N ARG A 52 -10.86 3.41 11.05
CA ARG A 52 -12.00 3.63 11.97
C ARG A 52 -11.79 4.78 12.94
N ARG A 53 -10.64 5.45 12.93
CA ARG A 53 -10.38 6.55 13.84
C ARG A 53 -11.33 7.70 13.59
N PRO A 54 -12.02 8.23 14.66
CA PRO A 54 -13.02 9.29 14.50
C PRO A 54 -12.54 10.53 13.76
N LYS A 55 -11.25 10.85 13.87
CA LYS A 55 -10.68 12.04 13.21
C LYS A 55 -10.80 12.00 11.69
N PHE A 56 -10.92 10.82 11.10
CA PHE A 56 -11.06 10.67 9.64
C PHE A 56 -12.51 10.70 9.19
N ASN A 57 -13.46 10.51 10.12
CA ASN A 57 -14.90 10.64 9.89
C ASN A 57 -15.39 9.88 8.64
N ARG A 58 -14.96 8.63 8.48
CA ARG A 58 -15.44 7.79 7.37
C ARG A 58 -16.68 7.01 7.81
N SER A 59 -17.63 6.88 6.90
CA SER A 59 -18.87 6.14 7.17
C SER A 59 -18.61 4.64 7.21
N GLU A 60 -19.42 3.89 7.96
CA GLU A 60 -19.32 2.44 8.02
C GLU A 60 -19.41 1.77 6.62
N PRO A 61 -20.32 2.18 5.72
CA PRO A 61 -20.34 1.60 4.37
C PRO A 61 -19.06 1.81 3.60
N VAL A 62 -18.43 2.98 3.70
CA VAL A 62 -17.15 3.26 3.03
C VAL A 62 -16.04 2.39 3.63
N ILE A 63 -15.97 2.29 4.95
CA ILE A 63 -14.99 1.46 5.65
C ILE A 63 -15.15 -0.01 5.22
N ASP A 64 -16.37 -0.55 5.27
CA ASP A 64 -16.63 -1.94 4.93
C ASP A 64 -16.32 -2.25 3.48
N GLN A 65 -16.68 -1.36 2.55
CA GLN A 65 -16.38 -1.49 1.13
C GLN A 65 -14.89 -1.55 0.87
N THR A 66 -14.14 -0.63 1.50
CA THR A 66 -12.69 -0.53 1.32
C THR A 66 -11.99 -1.78 1.85
N LEU A 67 -12.32 -2.19 3.07
CA LEU A 67 -11.69 -3.36 3.68
C LEU A 67 -12.05 -4.64 2.93
N ARG A 68 -13.28 -4.74 2.43
CA ARG A 68 -13.70 -5.89 1.63
C ARG A 68 -12.92 -5.95 0.32
N ALA A 69 -12.75 -4.83 -0.37
CA ALA A 69 -11.98 -4.76 -1.61
C ALA A 69 -10.54 -5.22 -1.39
N ILE A 70 -9.94 -4.80 -0.28
CA ILE A 70 -8.57 -5.21 0.08
C ILE A 70 -8.53 -6.73 0.35
N ARG A 71 -9.48 -7.27 1.11
CA ARG A 71 -9.54 -8.70 1.40
C ARG A 71 -9.69 -9.54 0.13
N GLN A 72 -10.54 -9.11 -0.78
CA GLN A 72 -10.87 -9.88 -1.99
C GLN A 72 -9.81 -9.78 -3.08
N ASN A 73 -9.13 -8.65 -3.18
CA ASN A 73 -8.21 -8.39 -4.30
C ASN A 73 -6.74 -8.40 -3.89
N GLY A 74 -6.45 -8.42 -2.60
CA GLY A 74 -5.07 -8.43 -2.12
C GLY A 74 -4.39 -9.78 -2.33
N PHE A 75 -3.09 -9.72 -2.57
CA PHE A 75 -2.23 -10.90 -2.53
C PHE A 75 -1.72 -11.05 -1.10
N TRP A 76 -2.19 -12.09 -0.41
CA TRP A 76 -1.92 -12.29 1.01
C TRP A 76 -0.65 -13.09 1.22
N VAL A 77 0.22 -12.57 2.07
CA VAL A 77 1.47 -13.23 2.44
C VAL A 77 1.60 -13.33 3.97
N LYS A 78 2.40 -14.28 4.41
CA LYS A 78 2.73 -14.47 5.82
C LYS A 78 4.23 -14.24 6.00
N PRO A 79 4.66 -13.03 6.43
CA PRO A 79 6.06 -12.76 6.67
C PRO A 79 6.61 -13.70 7.75
N SER A 80 7.78 -14.28 7.50
CA SER A 80 8.45 -15.17 8.45
C SER A 80 9.62 -14.49 9.17
N GLU A 81 10.07 -13.34 8.68
CA GLU A 81 11.20 -12.62 9.21
C GLU A 81 10.78 -11.27 9.79
N LYS A 82 11.34 -10.94 10.95
CA LYS A 82 11.17 -9.62 11.55
C LYS A 82 12.18 -8.65 10.97
N VAL A 83 11.73 -7.44 10.63
CA VAL A 83 12.55 -6.38 10.07
C VAL A 83 12.68 -5.26 11.09
N ARG A 84 13.88 -4.68 11.17
CA ARG A 84 14.16 -3.50 12.00
C ARG A 84 14.97 -2.51 11.17
N ALA A 85 14.27 -1.72 10.35
CA ALA A 85 14.92 -0.84 9.39
C ALA A 85 14.31 0.55 9.30
N CYS A 86 13.05 0.72 9.70
CA CYS A 86 12.39 2.02 9.66
C CYS A 86 12.70 2.83 10.92
N SER A 87 12.66 4.16 10.81
CA SER A 87 12.84 5.03 11.98
C SER A 87 11.72 4.86 13.01
N ASP A 88 10.51 4.55 12.55
CA ASP A 88 9.40 4.14 13.40
C ASP A 88 9.24 2.62 13.28
N PRO A 89 9.41 1.87 14.38
CA PRO A 89 9.27 0.41 14.33
C PRO A 89 7.90 -0.08 13.85
N ASP A 90 6.85 0.71 14.02
CA ASP A 90 5.51 0.35 13.56
C ASP A 90 5.43 0.27 12.03
N ASP A 91 6.35 0.92 11.31
CA ASP A 91 6.40 0.90 9.86
C ASP A 91 7.11 -0.34 9.29
N ASP A 92 7.82 -1.09 10.13
CA ASP A 92 8.57 -2.26 9.69
C ASP A 92 7.67 -3.36 9.12
N ILE A 93 6.39 -3.42 9.48
CA ILE A 93 5.44 -4.42 8.96
C ILE A 93 5.29 -4.30 7.43
N PHE A 94 5.43 -3.09 6.88
CA PHE A 94 5.34 -2.88 5.43
C PHE A 94 6.54 -3.48 4.72
N LEU A 95 7.73 -3.37 5.30
CA LEU A 95 8.95 -3.98 4.76
C LEU A 95 8.93 -5.50 4.91
N GLU A 96 8.39 -6.02 6.01
CA GLU A 96 8.21 -7.46 6.22
C GLU A 96 7.31 -8.06 5.13
N CYS A 97 6.21 -7.39 4.84
CA CYS A 97 5.30 -7.80 3.77
C CYS A 97 5.96 -7.71 2.39
N ALA A 98 6.66 -6.62 2.12
CA ALA A 98 7.33 -6.41 0.85
C ALA A 98 8.36 -7.51 0.59
N GLN A 99 9.12 -7.90 1.61
CA GLN A 99 10.10 -8.97 1.51
C GLN A 99 9.43 -10.31 1.23
N ALA A 100 8.40 -10.66 2.01
CA ALA A 100 7.68 -11.92 1.85
C ALA A 100 6.96 -12.03 0.50
N ALA A 101 6.40 -10.93 0.01
CA ALA A 101 5.69 -10.89 -1.25
C ALA A 101 6.62 -10.72 -2.46
N ARG A 102 7.90 -10.45 -2.22
CA ARG A 102 8.86 -10.03 -3.26
C ARG A 102 8.31 -8.83 -4.04
N ALA A 103 7.82 -7.84 -3.30
CA ALA A 103 7.19 -6.67 -3.89
C ALA A 103 8.20 -5.83 -4.68
N HIS A 104 7.70 -5.14 -5.69
CA HIS A 104 8.50 -4.24 -6.52
C HIS A 104 8.62 -2.85 -5.92
N CYS A 105 7.61 -2.45 -5.12
CA CYS A 105 7.64 -1.14 -4.46
C CYS A 105 6.79 -1.13 -3.19
N VAL A 106 7.15 -0.19 -2.32
CA VAL A 106 6.36 0.23 -1.16
C VAL A 106 6.02 1.70 -1.37
N VAL A 107 4.75 2.05 -1.34
CA VAL A 107 4.29 3.44 -1.54
C VAL A 107 4.02 4.08 -0.18
N THR A 108 4.64 5.22 0.06
CA THR A 108 4.49 5.96 1.33
C THR A 108 4.48 7.46 1.10
N GLY A 109 3.81 8.20 1.98
CA GLY A 109 3.90 9.66 2.04
C GLY A 109 5.07 10.16 2.88
N ASN A 110 5.80 9.26 3.56
CA ASN A 110 6.87 9.59 4.50
C ASN A 110 8.17 8.88 4.12
N LEU A 111 8.76 9.25 2.98
CA LEU A 111 10.00 8.62 2.48
C LEU A 111 11.12 8.61 3.53
N LYS A 112 11.19 9.65 4.37
CA LYS A 112 12.24 9.77 5.39
C LYS A 112 12.17 8.72 6.48
N HIS A 113 11.01 8.09 6.68
CA HIS A 113 10.81 7.07 7.71
C HIS A 113 11.27 5.68 7.26
N PHE A 114 11.55 5.52 5.97
CA PHE A 114 11.91 4.24 5.36
C PHE A 114 13.32 4.29 4.80
N PRO A 115 13.99 3.12 4.66
CA PRO A 115 15.19 3.06 3.83
C PRO A 115 14.82 3.36 2.38
N VAL A 116 15.81 3.73 1.56
CA VAL A 116 15.59 4.03 0.14
C VAL A 116 15.09 2.81 -0.62
N ARG A 117 15.48 1.64 -0.17
CA ARG A 117 15.21 0.38 -0.82
C ARG A 117 15.17 -0.73 0.24
N TRP A 118 14.35 -1.75 0.04
CA TRP A 118 14.33 -2.92 0.92
C TRP A 118 14.08 -4.18 0.09
N ALA A 119 14.99 -5.16 0.18
CA ALA A 119 14.97 -6.35 -0.67
C ALA A 119 14.84 -5.91 -2.14
N ASP A 120 13.85 -6.43 -2.86
CA ASP A 120 13.62 -6.05 -4.26
C ASP A 120 12.77 -4.78 -4.41
N ALA A 121 12.26 -4.24 -3.31
CA ALA A 121 11.30 -3.14 -3.35
C ALA A 121 11.98 -1.77 -3.32
N LYS A 122 11.54 -0.88 -4.20
CA LYS A 122 11.86 0.54 -4.13
C LYS A 122 10.82 1.22 -3.24
N ILE A 123 11.27 2.18 -2.43
CA ILE A 123 10.36 2.99 -1.62
C ILE A 123 10.03 4.25 -2.40
N VAL A 124 8.75 4.45 -2.72
CA VAL A 124 8.33 5.51 -3.65
C VAL A 124 7.13 6.29 -3.10
N THR A 125 6.91 7.48 -3.66
CA THR A 125 5.70 8.26 -3.40
C THR A 125 4.55 7.77 -4.28
N ALA A 126 3.32 8.18 -3.95
CA ALA A 126 2.16 7.87 -4.78
C ALA A 126 2.32 8.45 -6.20
N ARG A 127 2.84 9.68 -6.33
CA ARG A 127 3.08 10.30 -7.63
C ARG A 127 4.06 9.46 -8.47
N GLN A 128 5.19 9.06 -7.88
CA GLN A 128 6.17 8.24 -8.56
C GLN A 128 5.57 6.90 -9.02
N PHE A 129 4.75 6.29 -8.16
CA PHE A 129 4.08 5.04 -8.49
C PHE A 129 3.14 5.22 -9.68
N VAL A 130 2.27 6.22 -9.64
CA VAL A 130 1.29 6.48 -10.71
C VAL A 130 1.99 6.77 -12.03
N GLU A 131 3.04 7.58 -12.02
CA GLU A 131 3.83 7.89 -13.22
C GLU A 131 4.47 6.63 -13.80
N THR A 132 5.06 5.79 -12.97
CA THR A 132 5.65 4.52 -13.41
C THR A 132 4.60 3.59 -14.02
N MET A 133 3.42 3.50 -13.39
CA MET A 133 2.34 2.67 -13.91
C MET A 133 1.81 3.18 -15.25
N ALA A 134 1.77 4.49 -15.46
CA ALA A 134 1.37 5.08 -16.74
C ALA A 134 2.35 4.69 -17.86
N GLU A 135 3.66 4.72 -17.58
CA GLU A 135 4.70 4.29 -18.53
C GLU A 135 4.55 2.82 -18.90
N ILE A 136 4.36 1.94 -17.91
CA ILE A 136 4.15 0.51 -18.14
C ILE A 136 2.92 0.28 -19.02
N ARG A 137 1.84 1.02 -18.77
CA ARG A 137 0.59 0.90 -19.51
C ARG A 137 0.77 1.32 -20.98
N GLU A 138 1.58 2.34 -21.24
CA GLU A 138 1.90 2.77 -22.61
C GLU A 138 2.70 1.70 -23.35
N ASP A 139 3.66 1.08 -22.68
CA ASP A 139 4.49 0.01 -23.26
C ASP A 139 3.67 -1.22 -23.66
N LEU A 140 2.50 -1.43 -23.04
CA LEU A 140 1.62 -2.56 -23.36
C LEU A 140 0.71 -2.31 -24.56
N ARG A 141 0.70 -1.10 -25.08
CA ARG A 141 -0.07 -0.76 -26.29
C ARG A 141 0.79 -1.04 -27.53
#